data_f9a54614e40c73704678a7da9665513e
#
_entry.id   f9a54614e40c73704678a7da9665513e
#
_cell.length_a   1.000
_cell.length_b   1.000
_cell.length_c   1.000
_cell.angle_alpha   90.00
_cell.angle_beta   90.00
_cell.angle_gamma   90.00
#
_symmetry.space_group_name_H-M   'P 1'
#
loop_
_entity.id
_entity.type
_entity.pdbx_description
1 polymer ?
#
loop_
_entity_poly.entity_id
_entity_poly.type
_entity_poly.pdbx_seq_one_letter_code
_entity_poly.pdbx_strand_id
1 'polypeptide(L)'
;MNRSFISVSRSWALALGVSLSLLSGVVFAERAAMPPLPSPSGIDYPKDLNAISNGTQAQSQPANTAPKEGAIWDTANSDPYNYVSIPDKESSVLIQRAGQQWRLIRNGVITVYGAWILAIAFFGIAALFLVKGPIKLHAPMSGQKIKRFNGFERFTHWVMAASFIGLALTGMLILWGKYFALPLMGGAAYGSFLMICKNIHNYSGPLFTLSVVIFFLLFATRNIPGKGDLTWLMSLGGALTGKHPPAGFFNMGEKIWFWFGMVVLGLTISASGFVLDMIVPFMDVQYLRGTMQLANIIHSSASILMTAMAMGHIYIGSIGMQGSSDGMMTGYVDATWAKEHHELWYDKVNK
;
A
#
# COMPACT_ATOMS: atom_id res chain seq x y z
N MET A 1 37.73 4.25 -18.40
CA MET A 1 36.61 3.35 -18.15
C MET A 1 36.16 3.26 -16.68
N ASN A 2 36.64 4.11 -15.75
CA ASN A 2 36.44 3.90 -14.30
C ASN A 2 35.67 5.00 -13.53
N ARG A 3 35.14 6.03 -14.19
CA ARG A 3 34.39 7.11 -13.49
C ARG A 3 32.87 6.95 -13.49
N SER A 4 32.30 6.18 -14.42
CA SER A 4 30.84 5.98 -14.50
C SER A 4 30.32 4.94 -13.50
N PHE A 5 31.12 3.94 -13.14
CA PHE A 5 30.71 2.89 -12.19
C PHE A 5 30.60 3.39 -10.74
N ILE A 6 31.47 4.33 -10.34
CA ILE A 6 31.49 4.85 -8.96
C ILE A 6 30.34 5.83 -8.70
N SER A 7 29.87 6.58 -9.72
CA SER A 7 28.70 7.47 -9.54
C SER A 7 27.39 6.73 -9.44
N VAL A 8 27.27 5.61 -10.15
CA VAL A 8 26.09 4.74 -10.09
C VAL A 8 25.94 4.09 -8.73
N SER A 9 27.05 3.56 -8.14
CA SER A 9 27.00 2.93 -6.81
C SER A 9 26.61 3.89 -5.68
N ARG A 10 27.00 5.17 -5.76
CA ARG A 10 26.62 6.20 -4.76
C ARG A 10 25.14 6.56 -4.81
N SER A 11 24.52 6.58 -6.00
CA SER A 11 23.08 6.83 -6.15
C SER A 11 22.24 5.70 -5.59
N TRP A 12 22.71 4.46 -5.67
CA TRP A 12 22.04 3.28 -5.10
C TRP A 12 22.07 3.25 -3.58
N ALA A 13 23.22 3.61 -3.00
CA ALA A 13 23.36 3.71 -1.54
C ALA A 13 22.44 4.80 -0.95
N LEU A 14 22.22 5.90 -1.70
CA LEU A 14 21.32 6.98 -1.30
C LEU A 14 19.83 6.56 -1.38
N ALA A 15 19.41 5.84 -2.41
CA ALA A 15 18.00 5.39 -2.54
C ALA A 15 17.65 4.34 -1.49
N LEU A 16 18.54 3.38 -1.22
CA LEU A 16 18.40 2.41 -0.12
C LEU A 16 18.49 3.07 1.26
N GLY A 17 19.41 4.03 1.42
CA GLY A 17 19.59 4.77 2.66
C GLY A 17 18.38 5.66 3.01
N VAL A 18 17.73 6.28 2.03
CA VAL A 18 16.52 7.09 2.24
C VAL A 18 15.33 6.20 2.62
N SER A 19 15.18 5.02 2.02
CA SER A 19 14.11 4.09 2.37
C SER A 19 14.28 3.50 3.78
N LEU A 20 15.52 3.18 4.17
CA LEU A 20 15.84 2.70 5.52
C LEU A 20 15.79 3.83 6.57
N SER A 21 16.17 5.06 6.22
CA SER A 21 16.13 6.20 7.15
C SER A 21 14.70 6.72 7.37
N LEU A 22 13.80 6.58 6.40
CA LEU A 22 12.37 6.85 6.60
C LEU A 22 11.76 5.83 7.56
N LEU A 23 12.11 4.54 7.46
CA LEU A 23 11.67 3.50 8.40
C LEU A 23 12.27 3.71 9.81
N SER A 24 13.55 4.06 9.92
CA SER A 24 14.19 4.35 11.21
C SER A 24 13.72 5.67 11.82
N GLY A 25 13.50 6.71 11.01
CA GLY A 25 12.97 8.00 11.48
C GLY A 25 11.58 7.89 12.09
N VAL A 26 10.73 7.02 11.56
CA VAL A 26 9.38 6.78 12.08
C VAL A 26 9.41 6.03 13.41
N VAL A 27 10.32 5.07 13.58
CA VAL A 27 10.51 4.35 14.87
C VAL A 27 11.08 5.28 15.95
N PHE A 28 11.97 6.20 15.58
CA PHE A 28 12.51 7.21 16.52
C PHE A 28 11.51 8.33 16.84
N ALA A 29 10.62 8.72 15.90
CA ALA A 29 9.57 9.70 16.16
C ALA A 29 8.53 9.19 17.16
N GLU A 30 8.22 7.90 17.17
CA GLU A 30 7.30 7.30 18.17
C GLU A 30 7.93 7.33 19.58
N ARG A 31 9.24 7.19 19.70
CA ARG A 31 9.94 7.31 20.98
C ARG A 31 10.01 8.75 21.52
N ALA A 32 10.06 9.74 20.62
CA ALA A 32 10.10 11.17 20.98
C ALA A 32 8.70 11.78 21.26
N ALA A 33 7.64 11.15 20.76
CA ALA A 33 6.27 11.66 20.87
C ALA A 33 5.47 11.15 22.06
N MET A 34 6.01 10.21 22.85
CA MET A 34 5.38 9.85 24.12
C MET A 34 5.84 10.81 25.22
N PRO A 35 4.97 11.66 25.74
CA PRO A 35 5.27 12.35 26.99
C PRO A 35 5.53 11.28 28.07
N PRO A 36 6.50 11.48 28.96
CA PRO A 36 6.73 10.55 30.05
C PRO A 36 5.40 10.34 30.78
N LEU A 37 5.04 9.08 30.98
CA LEU A 37 3.89 8.76 31.82
C LEU A 37 4.07 9.51 33.15
N PRO A 38 3.04 10.24 33.62
CA PRO A 38 3.14 10.86 34.93
C PRO A 38 3.51 9.75 35.91
N SER A 39 4.60 9.98 36.64
CA SER A 39 4.99 9.07 37.71
C SER A 39 3.77 8.91 38.62
N PRO A 40 3.46 7.71 39.12
CA PRO A 40 2.32 7.47 40.01
C PRO A 40 2.58 8.02 41.43
N SER A 41 3.16 9.21 41.53
CA SER A 41 3.31 9.93 42.77
C SER A 41 1.98 10.60 43.12
N GLY A 42 1.14 9.88 43.84
CA GLY A 42 -0.14 10.40 44.31
C GLY A 42 -1.23 9.34 44.46
N ILE A 43 -0.98 8.10 44.08
CA ILE A 43 -1.88 7.00 44.43
C ILE A 43 -1.30 6.34 45.70
N ASP A 44 -1.84 6.67 46.86
CA ASP A 44 -1.61 5.91 48.08
C ASP A 44 -2.26 4.53 47.92
N TYR A 45 -1.45 3.57 47.48
CA TYR A 45 -1.87 2.18 47.52
C TYR A 45 -1.98 1.76 48.98
N PRO A 46 -3.10 1.14 49.43
CA PRO A 46 -3.18 0.58 50.79
C PRO A 46 -2.00 -0.38 50.97
N LYS A 47 -1.19 -0.13 52.01
CA LYS A 47 0.01 -0.93 52.32
C LYS A 47 -0.33 -2.35 52.76
N ASP A 48 -1.60 -2.68 52.91
CA ASP A 48 -2.08 -3.97 53.40
C ASP A 48 -3.06 -4.58 52.38
N LEU A 49 -2.53 -5.42 51.48
CA LEU A 49 -3.33 -6.19 50.55
C LEU A 49 -4.30 -7.17 51.22
N ASN A 50 -4.09 -7.51 52.51
CA ASN A 50 -4.98 -8.35 53.27
C ASN A 50 -6.23 -7.58 53.76
N ALA A 51 -6.21 -6.26 53.84
CA ALA A 51 -7.38 -5.46 54.14
C ALA A 51 -8.41 -5.46 53.01
N ILE A 52 -7.98 -5.67 51.76
CA ILE A 52 -8.85 -5.75 50.60
C ILE A 52 -9.60 -7.09 50.53
N SER A 53 -9.01 -8.18 51.02
CA SER A 53 -9.62 -9.51 51.00
C SER A 53 -10.70 -9.72 52.08
N ASN A 54 -10.68 -8.91 53.14
CA ASN A 54 -11.58 -9.06 54.28
C ASN A 54 -12.68 -8.01 54.37
N GLY A 55 -12.72 -7.06 53.47
CA GLY A 55 -13.61 -5.91 53.60
C GLY A 55 -14.62 -5.74 52.48
N THR A 56 -15.29 -6.77 52.08
CA THR A 56 -16.67 -6.67 51.52
C THR A 56 -17.21 -8.08 51.38
N GLN A 57 -17.90 -8.55 52.43
CA GLN A 57 -19.01 -9.45 52.16
C GLN A 57 -20.00 -8.64 51.29
N ALA A 58 -19.89 -8.79 49.99
CA ALA A 58 -20.94 -8.41 49.08
C ALA A 58 -22.19 -9.14 49.58
N GLN A 59 -23.20 -8.38 50.02
CA GLN A 59 -24.52 -8.93 50.28
C GLN A 59 -24.93 -9.63 48.99
N SER A 60 -24.94 -10.97 49.06
CA SER A 60 -25.47 -11.82 48.01
C SER A 60 -26.94 -11.48 47.85
N GLN A 61 -27.29 -10.72 46.83
CA GLN A 61 -28.65 -10.67 46.33
C GLN A 61 -29.05 -12.09 45.88
N PRO A 62 -30.29 -12.52 46.16
CA PRO A 62 -30.73 -13.86 45.78
C PRO A 62 -30.64 -14.03 44.29
N ALA A 63 -29.90 -15.03 43.88
CA ALA A 63 -29.70 -15.43 42.48
C ALA A 63 -31.04 -16.03 41.96
N ASN A 64 -31.96 -15.23 41.46
CA ASN A 64 -33.12 -15.77 40.74
C ASN A 64 -33.74 -14.78 39.74
N THR A 65 -32.97 -14.04 39.03
CA THR A 65 -33.40 -13.50 37.72
C THR A 65 -32.17 -13.40 36.85
N ALA A 66 -32.04 -14.32 35.88
CA ALA A 66 -31.07 -14.15 34.80
C ALA A 66 -31.32 -12.79 34.14
N PRO A 67 -30.29 -11.89 34.05
CA PRO A 67 -30.47 -10.61 33.37
C PRO A 67 -30.84 -10.88 31.93
N LYS A 68 -31.91 -10.24 31.42
CA LYS A 68 -32.21 -10.23 29.98
C LYS A 68 -30.97 -9.72 29.24
N GLU A 69 -30.55 -10.40 28.17
CA GLU A 69 -29.53 -9.91 27.27
C GLU A 69 -29.87 -8.47 26.87
N GLY A 70 -29.03 -7.53 27.18
CA GLY A 70 -29.26 -6.09 27.04
C GLY A 70 -29.22 -5.33 28.37
N ALA A 71 -29.73 -5.92 29.46
CA ALA A 71 -29.78 -5.27 30.78
C ALA A 71 -28.37 -5.04 31.39
N ILE A 72 -27.37 -5.84 31.01
CA ILE A 72 -25.98 -5.68 31.47
C ILE A 72 -25.39 -4.35 30.98
N TRP A 73 -25.65 -3.99 29.74
CA TRP A 73 -25.14 -2.74 29.16
C TRP A 73 -25.91 -1.51 29.65
N ASP A 74 -27.21 -1.64 29.87
CA ASP A 74 -28.02 -0.58 30.45
C ASP A 74 -27.65 -0.34 31.91
N THR A 75 -27.39 -1.40 32.67
CA THR A 75 -26.94 -1.34 34.06
C THR A 75 -25.52 -0.75 34.16
N ALA A 76 -24.61 -1.15 33.25
CA ALA A 76 -23.26 -0.60 33.20
C ALA A 76 -23.24 0.90 32.88
N ASN A 77 -24.25 1.42 32.19
CA ASN A 77 -24.35 2.84 31.84
C ASN A 77 -25.19 3.68 32.84
N SER A 78 -26.03 3.06 33.66
CA SER A 78 -26.98 3.74 34.53
C SER A 78 -26.74 3.55 36.02
N ASP A 79 -25.94 2.58 36.43
CA ASP A 79 -25.70 2.28 37.85
C ASP A 79 -24.58 3.17 38.43
N PRO A 80 -24.89 4.05 39.41
CA PRO A 80 -23.91 4.88 40.09
C PRO A 80 -22.85 4.07 40.86
N TYR A 81 -23.08 2.78 41.13
CA TYR A 81 -22.10 1.90 41.80
C TYR A 81 -21.08 1.31 40.82
N ASN A 82 -21.33 1.33 39.53
CA ASN A 82 -20.38 0.97 38.49
C ASN A 82 -19.54 2.16 37.97
N TYR A 83 -19.54 3.26 38.74
CA TYR A 83 -18.76 4.43 38.39
C TYR A 83 -17.27 4.11 38.56
N VAL A 84 -16.59 4.04 37.42
CA VAL A 84 -15.13 3.99 37.39
C VAL A 84 -14.64 5.43 37.43
N SER A 85 -13.76 5.75 38.38
CA SER A 85 -13.18 7.11 38.55
C SER A 85 -12.26 7.54 37.39
N ILE A 86 -12.40 6.94 36.23
CA ILE A 86 -11.68 7.27 35.00
C ILE A 86 -12.49 8.37 34.30
N PRO A 87 -11.94 9.58 34.11
CA PRO A 87 -12.72 10.75 33.66
C PRO A 87 -13.23 10.64 32.24
N ASP A 88 -12.76 9.68 31.45
CA ASP A 88 -13.12 9.51 30.05
C ASP A 88 -13.79 8.14 29.85
N LYS A 89 -15.04 8.15 29.36
CA LYS A 89 -15.79 6.92 29.08
C LYS A 89 -15.06 5.95 28.15
N GLU A 90 -14.24 6.47 27.25
CA GLU A 90 -13.44 5.65 26.34
C GLU A 90 -12.24 5.01 27.05
N SER A 91 -11.74 5.59 28.12
CA SER A 91 -10.63 5.06 28.92
C SER A 91 -11.05 3.84 29.76
N SER A 92 -12.34 3.73 30.12
CA SER A 92 -12.85 2.59 30.88
C SER A 92 -12.94 1.29 30.09
N VAL A 93 -12.79 1.34 28.77
CA VAL A 93 -12.91 0.17 27.88
C VAL A 93 -11.55 -0.42 27.48
N LEU A 94 -10.50 -0.29 28.28
CA LEU A 94 -9.15 -0.82 28.00
C LEU A 94 -8.60 -0.44 26.60
N ILE A 95 -9.07 0.67 26.03
CA ILE A 95 -8.58 1.18 24.75
C ILE A 95 -7.33 2.00 25.03
N GLN A 96 -6.20 1.53 24.55
CA GLN A 96 -5.00 2.34 24.54
C GLN A 96 -5.20 3.58 23.67
N ARG A 97 -4.73 4.75 24.13
CA ARG A 97 -4.80 6.00 23.38
C ARG A 97 -4.28 5.86 21.94
N ALA A 98 -3.13 5.19 21.78
CA ALA A 98 -2.57 4.90 20.46
C ALA A 98 -3.47 3.97 19.62
N GLY A 99 -4.14 2.99 20.25
CA GLY A 99 -5.11 2.12 19.59
C GLY A 99 -6.35 2.86 19.11
N GLN A 100 -6.84 3.81 19.89
CA GLN A 100 -7.95 4.68 19.48
C GLN A 100 -7.54 5.61 18.33
N GLN A 101 -6.37 6.22 18.40
CA GLN A 101 -5.85 7.04 17.30
C GLN A 101 -5.69 6.23 16.02
N TRP A 102 -5.11 5.04 16.09
CA TRP A 102 -5.03 4.14 14.95
C TRP A 102 -6.40 3.81 14.36
N ARG A 103 -7.40 3.52 15.21
CA ARG A 103 -8.77 3.22 14.76
C ARG A 103 -9.40 4.39 14.04
N LEU A 104 -9.22 5.62 14.55
CA LEU A 104 -9.73 6.84 13.93
C LEU A 104 -9.07 7.11 12.56
N ILE A 105 -7.75 6.97 12.48
CA ILE A 105 -7.02 7.13 11.21
C ILE A 105 -7.43 6.06 10.20
N ARG A 106 -7.43 4.79 10.62
CA ARG A 106 -7.77 3.67 9.73
C ARG A 106 -9.20 3.73 9.22
N ASN A 107 -10.17 3.90 10.12
CA ASN A 107 -11.59 3.87 9.75
C ASN A 107 -12.11 5.21 9.21
N GLY A 108 -11.48 6.32 9.56
CA GLY A 108 -11.79 7.65 9.04
C GLY A 108 -10.94 7.96 7.81
N VAL A 109 -9.73 8.46 8.02
CA VAL A 109 -8.87 9.01 6.97
C VAL A 109 -8.59 7.98 5.86
N ILE A 110 -8.05 6.82 6.23
CA ILE A 110 -7.62 5.83 5.23
C ILE A 110 -8.82 5.22 4.51
N THR A 111 -9.85 4.82 5.25
CA THR A 111 -11.02 4.17 4.64
C THR A 111 -11.80 5.13 3.75
N VAL A 112 -12.04 6.36 4.20
CA VAL A 112 -12.87 7.33 3.45
C VAL A 112 -12.09 7.94 2.29
N TYR A 113 -10.94 8.57 2.58
CA TYR A 113 -10.17 9.23 1.51
C TYR A 113 -9.49 8.24 0.58
N GLY A 114 -9.11 7.05 1.08
CA GLY A 114 -8.61 5.99 0.22
C GLY A 114 -9.63 5.51 -0.81
N ALA A 115 -10.90 5.37 -0.42
CA ALA A 115 -11.97 5.05 -1.36
C ALA A 115 -12.16 6.16 -2.42
N TRP A 116 -12.10 7.44 -2.00
CA TRP A 116 -12.16 8.56 -2.94
C TRP A 116 -10.98 8.61 -3.90
N ILE A 117 -9.75 8.35 -3.42
CA ILE A 117 -8.55 8.30 -4.29
C ILE A 117 -8.73 7.24 -5.38
N LEU A 118 -9.16 6.02 -5.02
CA LEU A 118 -9.39 4.96 -6.00
C LEU A 118 -10.56 5.28 -6.94
N ALA A 119 -11.66 5.84 -6.42
CA ALA A 119 -12.80 6.25 -7.22
C ALA A 119 -12.43 7.36 -8.23
N ILE A 120 -11.70 8.39 -7.79
CA ILE A 120 -11.21 9.46 -8.67
C ILE A 120 -10.26 8.92 -9.73
N ALA A 121 -9.34 8.02 -9.37
CA ALA A 121 -8.47 7.39 -10.33
C ALA A 121 -9.25 6.58 -11.37
N PHE A 122 -10.17 5.74 -10.93
CA PHE A 122 -11.00 4.90 -11.82
C PHE A 122 -11.89 5.74 -12.74
N PHE A 123 -12.71 6.62 -12.17
CA PHE A 123 -13.65 7.45 -12.94
C PHE A 123 -12.95 8.50 -13.78
N GLY A 124 -11.80 9.04 -13.32
CA GLY A 124 -10.97 9.93 -14.09
C GLY A 124 -10.40 9.27 -15.35
N ILE A 125 -9.87 8.04 -15.21
CA ILE A 125 -9.40 7.24 -16.35
C ILE A 125 -10.56 6.87 -17.27
N ALA A 126 -11.71 6.45 -16.75
CA ALA A 126 -12.89 6.14 -17.53
C ALA A 126 -13.39 7.37 -18.32
N ALA A 127 -13.48 8.52 -17.67
CA ALA A 127 -13.86 9.77 -18.32
C ALA A 127 -12.85 10.17 -19.43
N LEU A 128 -11.55 10.04 -19.16
CA LEU A 128 -10.51 10.30 -20.15
C LEU A 128 -10.67 9.41 -21.38
N PHE A 129 -10.90 8.11 -21.16
CA PHE A 129 -11.13 7.15 -22.25
C PHE A 129 -12.39 7.46 -23.06
N LEU A 130 -13.50 7.78 -22.39
CA LEU A 130 -14.78 8.10 -23.05
C LEU A 130 -14.71 9.39 -23.86
N VAL A 131 -13.95 10.40 -23.38
CA VAL A 131 -13.86 11.71 -24.05
C VAL A 131 -12.83 11.70 -25.16
N LYS A 132 -11.64 11.12 -24.93
CA LYS A 132 -10.52 11.18 -25.91
C LYS A 132 -10.30 9.88 -26.68
N GLY A 133 -10.82 8.75 -26.18
CA GLY A 133 -10.52 7.43 -26.72
C GLY A 133 -9.05 7.02 -26.49
N PRO A 134 -8.61 5.93 -27.14
CA PRO A 134 -7.22 5.49 -27.06
C PRO A 134 -6.29 6.43 -27.82
N ILE A 135 -5.07 6.58 -27.35
CA ILE A 135 -3.97 7.25 -28.05
C ILE A 135 -3.63 6.41 -29.28
N LYS A 136 -3.87 6.95 -30.47
CA LYS A 136 -3.59 6.29 -31.76
C LYS A 136 -2.22 6.69 -32.28
N LEU A 137 -1.62 5.84 -33.09
CA LEU A 137 -0.43 6.16 -33.86
C LEU A 137 -0.77 7.18 -34.95
N HIS A 138 0.16 8.08 -35.25
CA HIS A 138 0.02 9.05 -36.33
C HIS A 138 0.20 8.40 -37.72
N ALA A 139 1.07 7.38 -37.79
CA ALA A 139 1.29 6.59 -38.99
C ALA A 139 0.73 5.17 -38.85
N PRO A 140 0.34 4.49 -39.93
CA PRO A 140 -0.07 3.10 -39.90
C PRO A 140 1.04 2.19 -39.31
N MET A 141 0.65 1.10 -38.66
CA MET A 141 1.61 0.07 -38.25
C MET A 141 2.36 -0.48 -39.48
N SER A 142 3.68 -0.55 -39.37
CA SER A 142 4.56 -1.03 -40.44
C SER A 142 4.51 -2.54 -40.65
N GLY A 143 4.08 -3.28 -39.62
CA GLY A 143 4.18 -4.74 -39.59
C GLY A 143 5.57 -5.26 -39.23
N GLN A 144 6.61 -4.40 -39.26
CA GLN A 144 7.97 -4.77 -38.87
C GLN A 144 8.05 -4.90 -37.33
N LYS A 145 8.50 -6.06 -36.84
CA LYS A 145 8.58 -6.36 -35.40
C LYS A 145 9.99 -6.13 -34.86
N ILE A 146 10.10 -5.33 -33.79
CA ILE A 146 11.34 -5.05 -33.07
C ILE A 146 11.26 -5.72 -31.70
N LYS A 147 12.28 -6.52 -31.32
CA LYS A 147 12.34 -7.17 -30.02
C LYS A 147 12.57 -6.15 -28.91
N ARG A 148 11.64 -6.10 -27.94
CA ARG A 148 11.72 -5.19 -26.78
C ARG A 148 12.01 -5.91 -25.48
N PHE A 149 11.31 -7.00 -25.20
CA PHE A 149 11.46 -7.77 -23.98
C PHE A 149 11.75 -9.25 -24.26
N ASN A 150 12.57 -9.86 -23.41
CA ASN A 150 12.81 -11.29 -23.46
C ASN A 150 11.76 -12.09 -22.66
N GLY A 151 11.80 -13.42 -22.75
CA GLY A 151 10.82 -14.30 -22.11
C GLY A 151 10.85 -14.19 -20.57
N PHE A 152 12.04 -14.08 -19.96
CA PHE A 152 12.18 -13.98 -18.51
C PHE A 152 11.72 -12.62 -17.96
N GLU A 153 11.99 -11.52 -18.66
CA GLU A 153 11.48 -10.17 -18.32
C GLU A 153 9.95 -10.17 -18.31
N ARG A 154 9.32 -10.77 -19.31
CA ARG A 154 7.86 -10.89 -19.43
C ARG A 154 7.28 -11.79 -18.34
N PHE A 155 7.89 -12.95 -18.12
CA PHE A 155 7.47 -13.87 -17.04
C PHE A 155 7.48 -13.17 -15.68
N THR A 156 8.58 -12.48 -15.34
CA THR A 156 8.70 -11.73 -14.09
C THR A 156 7.64 -10.65 -13.97
N HIS A 157 7.38 -9.92 -15.05
CA HIS A 157 6.31 -8.91 -15.08
C HIS A 157 4.94 -9.53 -14.81
N TRP A 158 4.59 -10.65 -15.45
CA TRP A 158 3.27 -11.25 -15.29
C TRP A 158 3.08 -11.92 -13.92
N VAL A 159 4.12 -12.50 -13.34
CA VAL A 159 4.07 -13.01 -11.95
C VAL A 159 3.86 -11.85 -10.98
N MET A 160 4.58 -10.73 -11.16
CA MET A 160 4.43 -9.54 -10.35
C MET A 160 3.02 -8.93 -10.51
N ALA A 161 2.52 -8.83 -11.73
CA ALA A 161 1.19 -8.28 -12.00
C ALA A 161 0.07 -9.15 -11.42
N ALA A 162 0.13 -10.47 -11.59
CA ALA A 162 -0.87 -11.39 -11.05
C ALA A 162 -0.89 -11.37 -9.51
N SER A 163 0.28 -11.43 -8.88
CA SER A 163 0.37 -11.34 -7.41
C SER A 163 -0.11 -9.99 -6.90
N PHE A 164 0.24 -8.87 -7.56
CA PHE A 164 -0.25 -7.54 -7.22
C PHE A 164 -1.77 -7.42 -7.32
N ILE A 165 -2.37 -7.89 -8.41
CA ILE A 165 -3.84 -7.87 -8.60
C ILE A 165 -4.52 -8.69 -7.49
N GLY A 166 -4.01 -9.87 -7.18
CA GLY A 166 -4.50 -10.69 -6.07
C GLY A 166 -4.42 -9.95 -4.72
N LEU A 167 -3.29 -9.31 -4.44
CA LEU A 167 -3.08 -8.50 -3.24
C LEU A 167 -4.00 -7.28 -3.19
N ALA A 168 -4.16 -6.55 -4.29
CA ALA A 168 -5.03 -5.39 -4.36
C ALA A 168 -6.50 -5.75 -4.12
N LEU A 169 -7.01 -6.80 -4.77
CA LEU A 169 -8.39 -7.27 -4.60
C LEU A 169 -8.64 -7.76 -3.17
N THR A 170 -7.78 -8.62 -2.65
CA THR A 170 -7.92 -9.12 -1.27
C THR A 170 -7.73 -8.02 -0.24
N GLY A 171 -6.79 -7.09 -0.45
CA GLY A 171 -6.59 -5.93 0.40
C GLY A 171 -7.81 -4.99 0.45
N MET A 172 -8.44 -4.74 -0.70
CA MET A 172 -9.70 -3.98 -0.77
C MET A 172 -10.83 -4.70 -0.01
N LEU A 173 -10.94 -6.01 -0.10
CA LEU A 173 -11.93 -6.79 0.65
C LEU A 173 -11.65 -6.76 2.17
N ILE A 174 -10.39 -6.81 2.58
CA ILE A 174 -9.98 -6.69 3.99
C ILE A 174 -10.29 -5.28 4.55
N LEU A 175 -10.12 -4.24 3.74
CA LEU A 175 -10.32 -2.86 4.19
C LEU A 175 -11.78 -2.42 4.13
N TRP A 176 -12.46 -2.67 3.01
CA TRP A 176 -13.81 -2.18 2.73
C TRP A 176 -14.90 -3.26 2.69
N GLY A 177 -14.57 -4.55 2.69
CA GLY A 177 -15.52 -5.65 2.54
C GLY A 177 -16.67 -5.62 3.56
N LYS A 178 -16.45 -5.07 4.76
CA LYS A 178 -17.49 -4.91 5.78
C LYS A 178 -18.66 -4.00 5.33
N TYR A 179 -18.45 -3.13 4.36
CA TYR A 179 -19.48 -2.19 3.89
C TYR A 179 -20.35 -2.76 2.78
N PHE A 180 -19.86 -3.72 1.99
CA PHE A 180 -20.61 -4.30 0.88
C PHE A 180 -20.71 -5.82 0.92
N ALA A 181 -19.66 -6.56 1.27
CA ALA A 181 -19.69 -8.01 1.29
C ALA A 181 -20.38 -8.57 2.54
N LEU A 182 -20.13 -7.97 3.72
CA LEU A 182 -20.80 -8.40 4.96
C LEU A 182 -22.34 -8.29 4.90
N PRO A 183 -22.96 -7.20 4.42
CA PRO A 183 -24.40 -7.13 4.29
C PRO A 183 -24.99 -8.15 3.31
N LEU A 184 -24.24 -8.55 2.29
CA LEU A 184 -24.68 -9.51 1.27
C LEU A 184 -24.57 -10.97 1.72
N MET A 185 -23.51 -11.29 2.49
CA MET A 185 -23.15 -12.68 2.83
C MET A 185 -23.59 -13.08 4.24
N GLY A 186 -23.84 -12.12 5.13
CA GLY A 186 -24.02 -12.36 6.57
C GLY A 186 -22.72 -12.68 7.31
N GLY A 187 -22.75 -12.63 8.64
CA GLY A 187 -21.54 -12.64 9.48
C GLY A 187 -20.69 -13.90 9.33
N ALA A 188 -21.29 -15.08 9.36
CA ALA A 188 -20.55 -16.35 9.32
C ALA A 188 -19.88 -16.59 7.95
N ALA A 189 -20.62 -16.40 6.86
CA ALA A 189 -20.07 -16.58 5.51
C ALA A 189 -19.01 -15.52 5.19
N TYR A 190 -19.25 -14.26 5.56
CA TYR A 190 -18.25 -13.18 5.41
C TYR A 190 -16.97 -13.47 6.19
N GLY A 191 -17.07 -13.97 7.43
CA GLY A 191 -15.90 -14.33 8.23
C GLY A 191 -15.04 -15.40 7.57
N SER A 192 -15.65 -16.48 7.04
CA SER A 192 -14.96 -17.53 6.30
C SER A 192 -14.33 -17.00 5.01
N PHE A 193 -15.08 -16.19 4.26
CA PHE A 193 -14.58 -15.55 3.03
C PHE A 193 -13.38 -14.62 3.31
N LEU A 194 -13.46 -13.81 4.36
CA LEU A 194 -12.38 -12.91 4.73
C LEU A 194 -11.11 -13.66 5.16
N MET A 195 -11.25 -14.81 5.81
CA MET A 195 -10.14 -15.70 6.14
C MET A 195 -9.43 -16.20 4.87
N ILE A 196 -10.18 -16.61 3.85
CA ILE A 196 -9.64 -17.02 2.55
C ILE A 196 -8.89 -15.85 1.90
N CYS A 197 -9.49 -14.66 1.87
CA CYS A 197 -8.85 -13.45 1.34
C CYS A 197 -7.55 -13.14 2.07
N LYS A 198 -7.53 -13.23 3.41
CA LYS A 198 -6.34 -13.01 4.23
C LYS A 198 -5.24 -14.02 3.90
N ASN A 199 -5.57 -15.29 3.75
CA ASN A 199 -4.59 -16.32 3.39
C ASN A 199 -4.00 -16.07 1.99
N ILE A 200 -4.84 -15.78 0.99
CA ILE A 200 -4.37 -15.42 -0.35
C ILE A 200 -3.44 -14.20 -0.27
N HIS A 201 -3.82 -13.17 0.50
CA HIS A 201 -3.03 -11.97 0.68
C HIS A 201 -1.65 -12.28 1.26
N ASN A 202 -1.60 -13.03 2.35
CA ASN A 202 -0.38 -13.37 3.05
C ASN A 202 0.58 -14.24 2.21
N TYR A 203 0.06 -15.21 1.43
CA TYR A 203 0.90 -16.03 0.55
C TYR A 203 1.34 -15.29 -0.72
N SER A 204 0.52 -14.38 -1.24
CA SER A 204 0.88 -13.60 -2.42
C SER A 204 1.91 -12.51 -2.12
N GLY A 205 1.99 -12.01 -0.87
CA GLY A 205 2.91 -10.96 -0.46
C GLY A 205 4.38 -11.29 -0.70
N PRO A 206 4.91 -12.42 -0.19
CA PRO A 206 6.28 -12.85 -0.45
C PRO A 206 6.58 -13.06 -1.93
N LEU A 207 5.64 -13.62 -2.70
CA LEU A 207 5.78 -13.80 -4.15
C LEU A 207 5.88 -12.45 -4.89
N PHE A 208 5.03 -11.50 -4.52
CA PHE A 208 5.10 -10.14 -5.04
C PHE A 208 6.45 -9.49 -4.71
N THR A 209 6.90 -9.56 -3.45
CA THR A 209 8.18 -8.99 -3.01
C THR A 209 9.36 -9.56 -3.81
N LEU A 210 9.42 -10.90 -3.96
CA LEU A 210 10.45 -11.55 -4.75
C LEU A 210 10.42 -11.05 -6.20
N SER A 211 9.23 -10.94 -6.79
CA SER A 211 9.06 -10.44 -8.15
C SER A 211 9.50 -9.00 -8.31
N VAL A 212 9.21 -8.12 -7.32
CA VAL A 212 9.68 -6.71 -7.30
C VAL A 212 11.20 -6.65 -7.27
N VAL A 213 11.86 -7.47 -6.45
CA VAL A 213 13.33 -7.51 -6.37
C VAL A 213 13.94 -7.97 -7.70
N ILE A 214 13.43 -9.05 -8.27
CA ILE A 214 13.92 -9.55 -9.58
C ILE A 214 13.69 -8.51 -10.67
N PHE A 215 12.50 -7.90 -10.72
CA PHE A 215 12.17 -6.88 -11.70
C PHE A 215 13.05 -5.64 -11.56
N PHE A 216 13.34 -5.24 -10.33
CA PHE A 216 14.28 -4.17 -10.04
C PHE A 216 15.67 -4.49 -10.63
N LEU A 217 16.21 -5.67 -10.38
CA LEU A 217 17.53 -6.08 -10.89
C LEU A 217 17.57 -6.11 -12.43
N LEU A 218 16.47 -6.51 -13.08
CA LEU A 218 16.38 -6.59 -14.54
C LEU A 218 16.31 -5.21 -15.21
N PHE A 219 15.60 -4.26 -14.60
CA PHE A 219 15.20 -3.02 -15.28
C PHE A 219 15.80 -1.74 -14.72
N ALA A 220 16.45 -1.76 -13.56
CA ALA A 220 16.92 -0.57 -12.89
C ALA A 220 17.87 0.27 -13.77
N THR A 221 18.81 -0.36 -14.46
CA THR A 221 19.77 0.33 -15.33
C THR A 221 19.10 0.99 -16.55
N ARG A 222 18.01 0.42 -17.05
CA ARG A 222 17.24 0.95 -18.18
C ARG A 222 16.31 2.10 -17.76
N ASN A 223 16.04 2.25 -16.46
CA ASN A 223 15.17 3.29 -15.90
C ASN A 223 15.96 4.49 -15.30
N ILE A 224 17.27 4.55 -15.50
CA ILE A 224 18.06 5.72 -15.10
C ILE A 224 17.60 6.94 -15.91
N PRO A 225 17.37 8.10 -15.27
CA PRO A 225 17.04 9.33 -15.97
C PRO A 225 18.07 9.68 -17.05
N GLY A 226 17.61 10.14 -18.20
CA GLY A 226 18.44 10.39 -19.37
C GLY A 226 17.93 11.52 -20.25
N LYS A 227 18.53 11.64 -21.43
CA LYS A 227 18.15 12.65 -22.41
C LYS A 227 16.68 12.50 -22.82
N GLY A 228 15.96 13.61 -22.91
CA GLY A 228 14.55 13.66 -23.27
C GLY A 228 13.56 13.55 -22.10
N ASP A 229 13.96 13.03 -20.94
CA ASP A 229 13.06 12.82 -19.82
C ASP A 229 12.44 14.12 -19.28
N LEU A 230 13.24 15.18 -19.15
CA LEU A 230 12.74 16.48 -18.71
C LEU A 230 11.77 17.09 -19.73
N THR A 231 12.09 17.00 -21.02
CA THR A 231 11.22 17.46 -22.11
C THR A 231 9.90 16.67 -22.09
N TRP A 232 9.98 15.36 -21.88
CA TRP A 232 8.81 14.49 -21.76
C TRP A 232 7.93 14.91 -20.58
N LEU A 233 8.54 15.17 -19.44
CA LEU A 233 7.82 15.59 -18.22
C LEU A 233 7.15 16.97 -18.40
N MET A 234 7.87 17.95 -18.95
CA MET A 234 7.36 19.30 -19.17
C MET A 234 6.21 19.35 -20.22
N SER A 235 6.21 18.42 -21.18
CA SER A 235 5.13 18.27 -22.15
C SER A 235 4.01 17.33 -21.74
N LEU A 236 4.09 16.75 -20.51
CA LEU A 236 3.21 15.68 -20.01
C LEU A 236 3.05 14.54 -21.04
N GLY A 237 4.20 14.05 -21.55
CA GLY A 237 4.21 12.99 -22.54
C GLY A 237 3.66 13.39 -23.91
N GLY A 238 3.56 14.68 -24.17
CA GLY A 238 2.96 15.23 -25.40
C GLY A 238 1.49 15.59 -25.28
N ALA A 239 0.85 15.37 -24.14
CA ALA A 239 -0.57 15.70 -23.94
C ALA A 239 -0.87 17.21 -24.13
N LEU A 240 0.11 18.08 -23.88
CA LEU A 240 0.00 19.53 -24.06
C LEU A 240 0.31 19.99 -25.50
N THR A 241 1.16 19.26 -26.21
CA THR A 241 1.70 19.69 -27.52
C THR A 241 1.14 18.89 -28.70
N GLY A 242 0.49 17.74 -28.44
CA GLY A 242 0.06 16.80 -29.47
C GLY A 242 1.22 16.07 -30.17
N LYS A 243 2.48 16.31 -29.75
CA LYS A 243 3.68 15.68 -30.34
C LYS A 243 4.32 14.76 -29.30
N HIS A 244 4.70 13.56 -29.70
CA HIS A 244 5.43 12.63 -28.82
C HIS A 244 6.86 13.17 -28.60
N PRO A 245 7.25 13.47 -27.34
CA PRO A 245 8.62 13.89 -27.07
C PRO A 245 9.56 12.68 -27.19
N PRO A 246 10.83 12.91 -27.61
CA PRO A 246 11.78 11.83 -27.79
C PRO A 246 12.03 11.10 -26.47
N ALA A 247 11.95 9.78 -26.50
CA ALA A 247 12.14 8.94 -25.33
C ALA A 247 13.11 7.77 -25.61
N GLY A 248 13.80 7.32 -24.53
CA GLY A 248 14.68 6.16 -24.57
C GLY A 248 13.91 4.84 -24.55
N PHE A 249 14.56 3.78 -24.03
CA PHE A 249 13.92 2.48 -23.87
C PHE A 249 12.65 2.56 -23.03
N PHE A 250 12.69 3.35 -21.96
CA PHE A 250 11.54 3.78 -21.16
C PHE A 250 11.39 5.29 -21.24
N ASN A 251 10.16 5.79 -21.34
CA ASN A 251 9.83 7.20 -21.22
C ASN A 251 9.77 7.64 -19.74
N MET A 252 9.66 8.94 -19.49
CA MET A 252 9.69 9.45 -18.11
C MET A 252 8.49 8.99 -17.27
N GLY A 253 7.31 8.79 -17.87
CA GLY A 253 6.15 8.25 -17.18
C GLY A 253 6.37 6.80 -16.71
N GLU A 254 6.96 5.96 -17.57
CA GLU A 254 7.34 4.58 -17.23
C GLU A 254 8.44 4.57 -16.14
N LYS A 255 9.40 5.52 -16.18
CA LYS A 255 10.44 5.66 -15.14
C LYS A 255 9.88 6.12 -13.79
N ILE A 256 8.91 7.05 -13.78
CA ILE A 256 8.20 7.45 -12.55
C ILE A 256 7.45 6.24 -11.97
N TRP A 257 6.73 5.48 -12.80
CA TRP A 257 6.08 4.26 -12.37
C TRP A 257 7.08 3.25 -11.79
N PHE A 258 8.23 3.04 -12.46
CA PHE A 258 9.27 2.14 -11.97
C PHE A 258 9.84 2.58 -10.63
N TRP A 259 10.33 3.83 -10.51
CA TRP A 259 11.01 4.28 -9.30
C TRP A 259 10.06 4.54 -8.15
N PHE A 260 8.99 5.27 -8.38
CA PHE A 260 8.07 5.64 -7.32
C PHE A 260 7.03 4.54 -7.07
N GLY A 261 6.34 4.08 -8.11
CA GLY A 261 5.30 3.06 -7.98
C GLY A 261 5.86 1.72 -7.51
N MET A 262 6.83 1.18 -8.26
CA MET A 262 7.31 -0.17 -7.98
C MET A 262 8.41 -0.20 -6.91
N VAL A 263 9.44 0.65 -6.99
CA VAL A 263 10.56 0.59 -6.03
C VAL A 263 10.14 1.19 -4.70
N VAL A 264 9.73 2.46 -4.64
CA VAL A 264 9.42 3.11 -3.37
C VAL A 264 8.17 2.50 -2.74
N LEU A 265 7.03 2.52 -3.43
CA LEU A 265 5.78 2.01 -2.86
C LEU A 265 5.80 0.48 -2.72
N GLY A 266 6.30 -0.25 -3.71
CA GLY A 266 6.40 -1.71 -3.67
C GLY A 266 7.25 -2.22 -2.52
N LEU A 267 8.42 -1.63 -2.26
CA LEU A 267 9.25 -1.99 -1.10
C LEU A 267 8.62 -1.56 0.22
N THR A 268 7.96 -0.39 0.27
CA THR A 268 7.24 0.07 1.47
C THR A 268 6.11 -0.88 1.84
N ILE A 269 5.31 -1.30 0.86
CA ILE A 269 4.21 -2.25 1.05
C ILE A 269 4.77 -3.61 1.49
N SER A 270 5.84 -4.08 0.85
CA SER A 270 6.48 -5.36 1.20
C SER A 270 7.03 -5.34 2.63
N ALA A 271 7.81 -4.33 2.99
CA ALA A 271 8.39 -4.21 4.33
C ALA A 271 7.31 -4.11 5.42
N SER A 272 6.31 -3.26 5.22
CA SER A 272 5.18 -3.14 6.16
C SER A 272 4.32 -4.40 6.20
N GLY A 273 4.15 -5.10 5.08
CA GLY A 273 3.46 -6.39 5.00
C GLY A 273 4.15 -7.48 5.80
N PHE A 274 5.46 -7.60 5.72
CA PHE A 274 6.23 -8.55 6.54
C PHE A 274 6.14 -8.25 8.04
N VAL A 275 6.09 -6.98 8.42
CA VAL A 275 5.80 -6.60 9.82
C VAL A 275 4.41 -7.07 10.22
N LEU A 276 3.38 -6.86 9.39
CA LEU A 276 2.01 -7.26 9.67
C LEU A 276 1.81 -8.79 9.71
N ASP A 277 2.60 -9.54 8.99
CA ASP A 277 2.62 -11.01 9.02
C ASP A 277 3.54 -11.58 10.12
N MET A 278 4.15 -10.71 10.95
CA MET A 278 5.06 -11.09 12.03
C MET A 278 6.27 -11.92 11.56
N ILE A 279 6.70 -11.76 10.30
CA ILE A 279 7.85 -12.47 9.73
C ILE A 279 9.18 -11.81 10.13
N VAL A 280 9.15 -10.66 10.81
CA VAL A 280 10.35 -9.93 11.24
C VAL A 280 10.86 -10.49 12.56
N PRO A 281 12.00 -11.21 12.57
CA PRO A 281 12.45 -11.98 13.73
C PRO A 281 12.98 -11.15 14.91
N PHE A 282 13.09 -9.82 14.75
CA PHE A 282 13.71 -8.91 15.74
C PHE A 282 12.72 -7.94 16.37
N MET A 283 11.40 -8.20 16.26
CA MET A 283 10.41 -7.32 16.87
C MET A 283 10.35 -7.54 18.38
N ASP A 284 10.63 -6.48 19.14
CA ASP A 284 10.43 -6.49 20.59
C ASP A 284 8.94 -6.61 20.90
N VAL A 285 8.58 -7.65 21.67
CA VAL A 285 7.19 -7.95 22.04
C VAL A 285 6.55 -6.80 22.81
N GLN A 286 7.34 -6.01 23.55
CA GLN A 286 6.86 -4.86 24.30
C GLN A 286 6.28 -3.75 23.41
N TYR A 287 6.82 -3.58 22.21
CA TYR A 287 6.39 -2.55 21.25
C TYR A 287 5.55 -3.11 20.09
N LEU A 288 5.25 -4.41 20.12
CA LEU A 288 4.60 -5.12 19.01
C LEU A 288 3.32 -4.44 18.54
N ARG A 289 2.43 -4.05 19.47
CA ARG A 289 1.14 -3.45 19.13
C ARG A 289 1.30 -2.10 18.39
N GLY A 290 2.15 -1.21 18.89
CA GLY A 290 2.41 0.10 18.25
C GLY A 290 3.02 -0.08 16.86
N THR A 291 4.00 -0.98 16.74
CA THR A 291 4.65 -1.31 15.47
C THR A 291 3.65 -1.85 14.45
N MET A 292 2.74 -2.76 14.85
CA MET A 292 1.69 -3.30 13.99
C MET A 292 0.68 -2.23 13.56
N GLN A 293 0.31 -1.32 14.45
CA GLN A 293 -0.60 -0.20 14.14
C GLN A 293 0.03 0.75 13.12
N LEU A 294 1.29 1.12 13.31
CA LEU A 294 2.02 1.96 12.38
C LEU A 294 2.21 1.27 11.03
N ALA A 295 2.64 0.00 11.03
CA ALA A 295 2.78 -0.79 9.81
C ALA A 295 1.46 -0.88 9.04
N ASN A 296 0.32 -1.01 9.73
CA ASN A 296 -1.00 -1.03 9.10
C ASN A 296 -1.33 0.31 8.41
N ILE A 297 -1.03 1.44 9.04
CA ILE A 297 -1.22 2.78 8.44
C ILE A 297 -0.36 2.93 7.18
N ILE A 298 0.93 2.61 7.29
CA ILE A 298 1.88 2.71 6.18
C ILE A 298 1.46 1.78 5.03
N HIS A 299 1.19 0.51 5.35
CA HIS A 299 0.82 -0.51 4.37
C HIS A 299 -0.45 -0.14 3.60
N SER A 300 -1.51 0.22 4.30
CA SER A 300 -2.78 0.58 3.66
C SER A 300 -2.68 1.87 2.84
N SER A 301 -1.98 2.89 3.34
CA SER A 301 -1.80 4.15 2.61
C SER A 301 -0.97 3.97 1.34
N ALA A 302 0.17 3.26 1.44
CA ALA A 302 1.03 2.97 0.30
C ALA A 302 0.32 2.06 -0.72
N SER A 303 -0.46 1.07 -0.26
CA SER A 303 -1.24 0.18 -1.14
C SER A 303 -2.31 0.90 -1.93
N ILE A 304 -3.04 1.84 -1.31
CA ILE A 304 -4.03 2.67 -1.99
C ILE A 304 -3.37 3.50 -3.09
N LEU A 305 -2.26 4.16 -2.75
CA LEU A 305 -1.54 5.01 -3.72
C LEU A 305 -0.96 4.17 -4.87
N MET A 306 -0.34 3.02 -4.56
CA MET A 306 0.16 2.11 -5.60
C MET A 306 -0.96 1.57 -6.48
N THR A 307 -2.11 1.23 -5.91
CA THR A 307 -3.28 0.76 -6.67
C THR A 307 -3.81 1.84 -7.61
N ALA A 308 -3.91 3.09 -7.14
CA ALA A 308 -4.32 4.21 -8.00
C ALA A 308 -3.35 4.42 -9.17
N MET A 309 -2.04 4.37 -8.93
CA MET A 309 -1.03 4.46 -10.00
C MET A 309 -1.06 3.25 -10.94
N ALA A 310 -1.27 2.04 -10.39
CA ALA A 310 -1.38 0.82 -11.18
C ALA A 310 -2.59 0.84 -12.13
N MET A 311 -3.72 1.45 -11.74
CA MET A 311 -4.86 1.66 -12.64
C MET A 311 -4.44 2.47 -13.89
N GLY A 312 -3.65 3.54 -13.71
CA GLY A 312 -3.10 4.33 -14.82
C GLY A 312 -2.13 3.53 -15.69
N HIS A 313 -1.23 2.76 -15.06
CA HIS A 313 -0.31 1.88 -15.76
C HIS A 313 -1.04 0.79 -16.57
N ILE A 314 -2.02 0.13 -15.99
CA ILE A 314 -2.84 -0.89 -16.67
C ILE A 314 -3.60 -0.25 -17.85
N TYR A 315 -4.19 0.93 -17.64
CA TYR A 315 -4.93 1.63 -18.70
C TYR A 315 -4.03 1.94 -19.89
N ILE A 316 -2.90 2.65 -19.68
CA ILE A 316 -1.97 3.02 -20.75
C ILE A 316 -1.34 1.77 -21.39
N GLY A 317 -0.96 0.78 -20.59
CA GLY A 317 -0.35 -0.47 -21.06
C GLY A 317 -1.31 -1.45 -21.74
N SER A 318 -2.62 -1.15 -21.80
CA SER A 318 -3.62 -2.03 -22.43
C SER A 318 -4.48 -1.29 -23.45
N ILE A 319 -5.58 -0.68 -23.01
CA ILE A 319 -6.59 -0.05 -23.89
C ILE A 319 -6.33 1.43 -24.19
N GLY A 320 -5.52 2.10 -23.38
CA GLY A 320 -5.30 3.54 -23.46
C GLY A 320 -4.35 3.97 -24.57
N MET A 321 -3.48 3.07 -25.08
CA MET A 321 -2.53 3.37 -26.13
C MET A 321 -2.42 2.21 -27.11
N GLN A 322 -2.57 2.49 -28.41
CA GLN A 322 -2.49 1.49 -29.47
C GLN A 322 -1.10 0.83 -29.50
N GLY A 323 -1.06 -0.51 -29.45
CA GLY A 323 0.18 -1.30 -29.55
C GLY A 323 1.03 -1.37 -28.28
N SER A 324 0.64 -0.69 -27.19
CA SER A 324 1.44 -0.66 -25.94
C SER A 324 1.57 -2.03 -25.27
N SER A 325 0.54 -2.88 -25.32
CA SER A 325 0.54 -4.22 -24.73
C SER A 325 1.44 -5.21 -25.45
N ASP A 326 1.71 -5.02 -26.75
CA ASP A 326 2.41 -5.99 -27.59
C ASP A 326 3.76 -6.41 -27.01
N GLY A 327 4.51 -5.45 -26.47
CA GLY A 327 5.82 -5.70 -25.87
C GLY A 327 5.77 -6.72 -24.73
N MET A 328 4.81 -6.59 -23.79
CA MET A 328 4.67 -7.54 -22.67
C MET A 328 3.92 -8.82 -23.06
N MET A 329 3.02 -8.75 -24.06
CA MET A 329 2.29 -9.94 -24.52
C MET A 329 3.15 -10.84 -25.42
N THR A 330 3.89 -10.26 -26.35
CA THR A 330 4.63 -11.03 -27.38
C THR A 330 6.15 -10.96 -27.24
N GLY A 331 6.67 -9.91 -26.59
CA GLY A 331 8.11 -9.57 -26.54
C GLY A 331 8.55 -8.60 -27.65
N TYR A 332 7.67 -8.29 -28.58
CA TYR A 332 7.96 -7.47 -29.76
C TYR A 332 7.00 -6.29 -29.84
N VAL A 333 7.46 -5.21 -30.44
CA VAL A 333 6.65 -4.02 -30.75
C VAL A 333 6.76 -3.70 -32.23
N ASP A 334 5.77 -2.99 -32.77
CA ASP A 334 5.82 -2.51 -34.16
C ASP A 334 6.86 -1.38 -34.29
N ALA A 335 7.56 -1.30 -35.44
CA ALA A 335 8.58 -0.31 -35.69
C ALA A 335 8.02 1.12 -35.69
N THR A 336 6.80 1.34 -36.23
CA THR A 336 6.11 2.63 -36.16
C THR A 336 5.85 3.04 -34.71
N TRP A 337 5.35 2.11 -33.89
CA TRP A 337 5.13 2.36 -32.47
C TRP A 337 6.43 2.73 -31.73
N ALA A 338 7.50 1.96 -31.99
CA ALA A 338 8.81 2.20 -31.39
C ALA A 338 9.37 3.59 -31.78
N LYS A 339 9.21 3.98 -33.05
CA LYS A 339 9.66 5.28 -33.56
C LYS A 339 8.87 6.44 -32.96
N GLU A 340 7.55 6.32 -32.83
CA GLU A 340 6.71 7.40 -32.33
C GLU A 340 6.83 7.59 -30.80
N HIS A 341 6.92 6.50 -30.04
CA HIS A 341 6.91 6.57 -28.56
C HIS A 341 8.29 6.46 -27.92
N HIS A 342 9.30 5.91 -28.61
CA HIS A 342 10.64 5.62 -28.09
C HIS A 342 11.72 5.90 -29.15
N GLU A 343 11.68 7.08 -29.77
CA GLU A 343 12.55 7.46 -30.90
C GLU A 343 14.04 7.24 -30.62
N LEU A 344 14.54 7.69 -29.46
CA LEU A 344 15.94 7.54 -29.09
C LEU A 344 16.38 6.08 -28.91
N TRP A 345 15.45 5.20 -28.54
CA TRP A 345 15.71 3.77 -28.49
C TRP A 345 15.64 3.15 -29.89
N TYR A 346 14.63 3.52 -30.68
CA TYR A 346 14.44 3.05 -32.06
C TYR A 346 15.70 3.30 -32.89
N ASP A 347 16.26 4.51 -32.83
CA ASP A 347 17.48 4.89 -33.56
C ASP A 347 18.73 4.10 -33.14
N LYS A 348 18.76 3.58 -31.92
CA LYS A 348 19.88 2.73 -31.45
C LYS A 348 19.81 1.31 -31.97
N VAL A 349 18.62 0.76 -32.17
CA VAL A 349 18.46 -0.65 -32.56
C VAL A 349 18.35 -0.84 -34.06
N ASN A 350 18.21 0.24 -34.82
CA ASN A 350 18.17 0.25 -36.29
C ASN A 350 19.45 0.84 -36.95
N LYS A 351 20.46 1.16 -36.14
CA LYS A 351 21.84 1.44 -36.62
C LYS A 351 22.61 0.14 -36.70
#